data_3c1a49d42f1850f3994ffce736c026cb
#
_entry.id   3c1a49d42f1850f3994ffce736c026cb
#
_cell.length_a   1.000
_cell.length_b   1.000
_cell.length_c   1.000
_cell.angle_alpha   90.00
_cell.angle_beta   90.00
_cell.angle_gamma   90.00
#
_symmetry.space_group_name_H-M   'P 1'
#
loop_
_entity.id
_entity.type
_entity.pdbx_description
1 polymer ?
#
loop_
_entity_poly.entity_id
_entity_poly.type
_entity_poly.pdbx_seq_one_letter_code
_entity_poly.pdbx_strand_id
1 'polypeptide(L)'
;MTEVHPIEAESYRILRSRIDLSALPPLTRAVTERIIHATADFDYVTDLVCDEAALRRGVSALRRDAPVIADVAMVAAGITGYPVTC
;
A
#
# COMPACT_ATOMS: atom_id res chain seq x y z
N MET A 1 -11.82 8.98 -5.30
CA MET A 1 -10.43 8.48 -5.45
C MET A 1 -9.49 9.67 -5.42
N THR A 2 -8.44 9.57 -4.65
CA THR A 2 -7.45 10.64 -4.53
C THR A 2 -6.57 10.69 -5.77
N GLU A 3 -6.35 11.86 -6.33
CA GLU A 3 -5.40 12.02 -7.42
C GLU A 3 -3.98 11.74 -6.95
N VAL A 4 -3.21 11.04 -7.79
CA VAL A 4 -1.80 10.81 -7.51
C VAL A 4 -1.02 12.09 -7.82
N HIS A 5 -0.20 12.53 -6.87
CA HIS A 5 0.65 13.70 -7.09
C HIS A 5 1.63 13.42 -8.24
N PRO A 6 1.95 14.41 -9.11
CA PRO A 6 2.87 14.20 -10.24
C PRO A 6 4.24 13.62 -9.83
N ILE A 7 4.77 14.01 -8.67
CA ILE A 7 6.03 13.46 -8.16
C ILE A 7 5.88 11.99 -7.80
N GLU A 8 4.76 11.59 -7.19
CA GLU A 8 4.48 10.18 -6.88
C GLU A 8 4.29 9.38 -8.16
N ALA A 9 3.57 9.91 -9.15
CA ALA A 9 3.37 9.24 -10.44
C ALA A 9 4.70 8.95 -11.13
N GLU A 10 5.63 9.91 -11.12
CA GLU A 10 6.97 9.74 -11.68
C GLU A 10 7.78 8.70 -10.91
N SER A 11 7.69 8.72 -9.58
CA SER A 11 8.35 7.72 -8.72
C SER A 11 7.86 6.31 -9.03
N TYR A 12 6.55 6.10 -9.18
CA TYR A 12 5.99 4.80 -9.56
C TYR A 12 6.40 4.39 -10.97
N ARG A 13 6.48 5.33 -11.91
CA ARG A 13 6.96 5.06 -13.26
C ARG A 13 8.40 4.54 -13.25
N ILE A 14 9.28 5.17 -12.48
CA ILE A 14 10.67 4.73 -12.32
C ILE A 14 10.73 3.34 -11.69
N LEU A 15 9.96 3.12 -10.63
CA LEU A 15 9.88 1.83 -9.95
C LEU A 15 9.47 0.73 -10.93
N ARG A 16 8.41 0.95 -11.71
CA ARG A 16 7.89 -0.02 -12.68
C ARG A 16 8.86 -0.26 -13.85
N SER A 17 9.76 0.68 -14.13
CA SER A 17 10.80 0.49 -15.14
C SER A 17 11.92 -0.44 -14.67
N ARG A 18 12.06 -0.62 -13.34
CA ARG A 18 13.14 -1.41 -12.74
C ARG A 18 12.71 -2.82 -12.36
N ILE A 19 11.44 -3.01 -12.04
CA ILE A 19 10.90 -4.30 -11.63
C ILE A 19 9.59 -4.57 -12.35
N ASP A 20 9.33 -5.83 -12.64
CA ASP A 20 8.07 -6.28 -13.23
C ASP A 20 7.26 -7.03 -12.18
N LEU A 21 6.17 -6.43 -11.74
CA LEU A 21 5.23 -7.00 -10.77
C LEU A 21 3.92 -7.43 -11.43
N SER A 22 3.86 -7.46 -12.76
CA SER A 22 2.63 -7.76 -13.50
C SER A 22 2.07 -9.15 -13.23
N ALA A 23 2.92 -10.09 -12.79
CA ALA A 23 2.48 -11.45 -12.43
C ALA A 23 1.77 -11.50 -11.07
N LEU A 24 1.88 -10.48 -10.23
CA LEU A 24 1.22 -10.45 -8.93
C LEU A 24 -0.25 -10.10 -9.07
N PRO A 25 -1.12 -10.66 -8.19
CA PRO A 25 -2.52 -10.24 -8.12
C PRO A 25 -2.65 -8.74 -7.81
N PRO A 26 -3.78 -8.09 -8.18
CA PRO A 26 -3.88 -6.63 -8.17
C PRO A 26 -3.60 -5.98 -6.81
N LEU A 27 -4.17 -6.47 -5.72
CA LEU A 27 -3.97 -5.84 -4.41
C LEU A 27 -2.59 -6.13 -3.85
N THR A 28 -2.08 -7.34 -4.03
CA THR A 28 -0.72 -7.72 -3.65
C THR A 28 0.29 -6.83 -4.39
N ARG A 29 0.07 -6.59 -5.68
CA ARG A 29 0.93 -5.69 -6.46
C ARG A 29 0.89 -4.27 -5.94
N ALA A 30 -0.29 -3.75 -5.64
CA ALA A 30 -0.44 -2.39 -5.12
C ALA A 30 0.27 -2.21 -3.77
N VAL A 31 0.13 -3.18 -2.85
CA VAL A 31 0.80 -3.16 -1.55
C VAL A 31 2.31 -3.22 -1.73
N THR A 32 2.80 -4.12 -2.59
CA THR A 32 4.24 -4.29 -2.84
C THR A 32 4.83 -3.00 -3.43
N GLU A 33 4.19 -2.40 -4.43
CA GLU A 33 4.64 -1.13 -5.02
C GLU A 33 4.68 -0.01 -3.97
N ARG A 34 3.67 0.07 -3.10
CA ARG A 34 3.61 1.12 -2.08
C ARG A 34 4.73 0.97 -1.06
N ILE A 35 5.02 -0.25 -0.63
CA ILE A 35 6.09 -0.52 0.32
C ILE A 35 7.45 -0.17 -0.29
N ILE A 36 7.71 -0.58 -1.53
CA ILE A 36 8.96 -0.26 -2.22
C ILE A 36 9.09 1.25 -2.44
N HIS A 37 8.00 1.92 -2.81
CA HIS A 37 7.99 3.38 -2.97
C HIS A 37 8.37 4.09 -1.67
N ALA A 38 7.85 3.61 -0.53
CA ALA A 38 8.11 4.23 0.77
C ALA A 38 9.52 3.95 1.31
N THR A 39 10.08 2.79 1.00
CA THR A 39 11.34 2.31 1.58
C THR A 39 12.52 2.38 0.62
N ALA A 40 12.28 2.45 -0.68
CA ALA A 40 13.26 2.29 -1.76
C ALA A 40 14.02 0.94 -1.68
N ASP A 41 13.43 -0.06 -1.02
CA ASP A 41 14.04 -1.38 -0.82
C ASP A 41 13.35 -2.40 -1.74
N PHE A 42 14.06 -2.78 -2.82
CA PHE A 42 13.56 -3.73 -3.82
C PHE A 42 13.54 -5.18 -3.32
N ASP A 43 14.18 -5.50 -2.21
CA ASP A 43 14.15 -6.84 -1.62
C ASP A 43 12.74 -7.24 -1.20
N TYR A 44 11.85 -6.29 -0.97
CA TYR A 44 10.45 -6.57 -0.67
C TYR A 44 9.72 -7.33 -1.79
N VAL A 45 10.25 -7.35 -3.00
CA VAL A 45 9.69 -8.18 -4.08
C VAL A 45 9.66 -9.65 -3.68
N THR A 46 10.71 -10.12 -2.98
CA THR A 46 10.83 -11.50 -2.52
C THR A 46 10.49 -11.68 -1.05
N ASP A 47 10.68 -10.66 -0.24
CA ASP A 47 10.56 -10.75 1.22
C ASP A 47 9.14 -10.53 1.73
N LEU A 48 8.31 -9.80 0.96
CA LEU A 48 6.95 -9.49 1.35
C LEU A 48 6.04 -10.69 1.13
N VAL A 49 5.27 -11.04 2.16
CA VAL A 49 4.27 -12.10 2.09
C VAL A 49 2.88 -11.47 2.18
N CYS A 50 2.08 -11.67 1.14
CA CYS A 50 0.71 -11.19 1.07
C CYS A 50 -0.23 -12.30 0.63
N ASP A 51 -1.44 -12.29 1.19
CA ASP A 51 -2.54 -13.14 0.74
C ASP A 51 -3.57 -12.23 0.07
N GLU A 52 -3.76 -12.40 -1.23
CA GLU A 52 -4.69 -11.59 -2.02
C GLU A 52 -6.13 -11.67 -1.48
N ALA A 53 -6.57 -12.86 -1.06
CA ALA A 53 -7.91 -13.02 -0.50
C ALA A 53 -8.07 -12.26 0.82
N ALA A 54 -7.03 -12.26 1.66
CA ALA A 54 -7.02 -11.48 2.90
C ALA A 54 -7.05 -9.98 2.61
N LEU A 55 -6.30 -9.52 1.61
CA LEU A 55 -6.30 -8.12 1.19
C LEU A 55 -7.68 -7.69 0.67
N ARG A 56 -8.36 -8.54 -0.09
CA ARG A 56 -9.73 -8.27 -0.54
C ARG A 56 -10.70 -8.12 0.63
N ARG A 57 -10.57 -8.99 1.64
CA ARG A 57 -11.39 -8.87 2.86
C ARG A 57 -11.09 -7.59 3.61
N GLY A 58 -9.84 -7.18 3.66
CA GLY A 58 -9.43 -5.91 4.26
C GLY A 58 -10.03 -4.70 3.55
N VAL A 59 -9.97 -4.67 2.23
CA VAL A 59 -10.60 -3.61 1.43
C VAL A 59 -12.10 -3.56 1.68
N SER A 60 -12.78 -4.72 1.69
CA SER A 60 -14.22 -4.81 1.96
C SER A 60 -14.56 -4.29 3.35
N ALA A 61 -13.76 -4.64 4.36
CA ALA A 61 -13.96 -4.15 5.73
C ALA A 61 -13.82 -2.62 5.81
N LEU A 62 -12.79 -2.05 5.17
CA LEU A 62 -12.58 -0.60 5.15
C LEU A 62 -13.72 0.13 4.43
N ARG A 63 -14.26 -0.45 3.37
CA ARG A 63 -15.41 0.11 2.66
C ARG A 63 -16.69 0.10 3.50
N ARG A 64 -16.76 -0.74 4.52
CA ARG A 64 -17.85 -0.80 5.50
C ARG A 64 -17.54 -0.02 6.77
N ASP A 65 -16.58 0.89 6.72
CA ASP A 65 -16.18 1.75 7.83
C ASP A 65 -15.67 0.98 9.06
N ALA A 66 -15.01 -0.16 8.84
CA ALA A 66 -14.40 -0.90 9.95
C ALA A 66 -13.39 0.00 10.68
N PRO A 67 -13.34 -0.06 12.02
CA PRO A 67 -12.43 0.79 12.78
C PRO A 67 -10.98 0.41 12.51
N VAL A 68 -10.12 1.43 12.38
CA VAL A 68 -8.68 1.28 12.30
C VAL A 68 -8.09 1.84 13.60
N ILE A 69 -7.31 1.03 14.28
CA ILE A 69 -6.73 1.36 15.57
C ILE A 69 -5.21 1.29 15.43
N ALA A 70 -4.55 2.35 15.87
CA ALA A 70 -3.09 2.40 15.97
C ALA A 70 -2.68 2.59 17.43
N ASP A 71 -1.60 1.94 17.83
CA ASP A 71 -1.10 2.05 19.21
C ASP A 71 -0.10 3.19 19.41
N VAL A 72 0.40 3.77 18.30
CA VAL A 72 1.32 4.91 18.36
C VAL A 72 0.84 6.03 17.44
N ALA A 73 1.01 7.27 17.90
CA ALA A 73 0.53 8.46 17.19
C ALA A 73 1.18 8.64 15.81
N MET A 74 2.43 8.24 15.65
CA MET A 74 3.14 8.37 14.38
C MET A 74 2.49 7.51 13.29
N VAL A 75 2.05 6.30 13.62
CA VAL A 75 1.34 5.42 12.68
C VAL A 75 -0.02 6.04 12.33
N ALA A 76 -0.76 6.52 13.33
CA ALA A 76 -2.04 7.18 13.09
C ALA A 76 -1.89 8.40 12.18
N ALA A 77 -0.86 9.21 12.39
CA ALA A 77 -0.59 10.39 11.58
C ALA A 77 -0.22 10.04 10.13
N GLY A 78 0.41 8.89 9.92
CA GLY A 78 0.79 8.42 8.58
C GLY A 78 -0.38 7.91 7.75
N ILE A 79 -1.51 7.58 8.37
CA ILE A 79 -2.70 7.12 7.67
C ILE A 79 -3.59 8.33 7.39
N THR A 80 -3.54 8.82 6.16
CA THR A 80 -4.34 9.96 5.71
C THR A 80 -5.56 9.46 4.92
N GLY A 81 -6.65 10.21 4.97
CA GLY A 81 -7.84 9.87 4.20
C GLY A 81 -8.73 8.78 4.81
N TYR A 82 -8.42 8.30 6.01
CA TYR A 82 -9.24 7.36 6.76
C TYR A 82 -9.16 7.67 8.26
N PRO A 83 -10.28 7.64 9.00
CA PRO A 83 -10.27 7.89 10.44
C PRO A 83 -9.52 6.78 11.19
N VAL A 84 -8.62 7.17 12.07
CA VAL A 84 -7.83 6.24 12.88
C VAL A 84 -7.95 6.63 14.34
N THR A 85 -8.21 5.62 15.19
CA THR A 85 -8.20 5.77 16.65
C THR A 85 -6.83 5.36 17.18
N CYS A 86 -6.27 6.22 18.00
CA CYS A 86 -4.97 5.96 18.64
C CYS A 86 -5.14 5.71 20.13
#